data_cf9f597b362693c303edfeddd1b13ee2
#
_entry.id   cf9f597b362693c303edfeddd1b13ee2
#
_cell.length_a   1.000
_cell.length_b   1.000
_cell.length_c   1.000
_cell.angle_alpha   90.00
_cell.angle_beta   90.00
_cell.angle_gamma   90.00
#
_symmetry.space_group_name_H-M   'P 1'
#
loop_
_entity.id
_entity.type
_entity.pdbx_description
1 polymer ?
#
loop_
_entity_poly.entity_id
_entity_poly.type
_entity_poly.pdbx_seq_one_letter_code
_entity_poly.pdbx_strand_id
1 'polypeptide(L)'
;MRQVLITFWYSRFGIILGLFLFFSCGKQELERNPYLTDVRFQREINLSLPLYNQLNFVGGSYLIENIGINGVLVFNLNGSSYLAWEATCPNHLPEVCSKLTIEGVLVNCSCEAFQYSLATGQLLNPTENLNPPQGLLFYQVQNYNGILRVSN
;
A
#
# COMPACT_ATOMS: atom_id res chain seq x y z
N MET A 1 55.54 26.70 18.93
CA MET A 1 55.12 25.31 19.17
C MET A 1 53.72 25.16 19.80
N ARG A 2 53.24 26.09 20.64
CA ARG A 2 51.92 26.00 21.30
C ARG A 2 50.70 26.24 20.35
N GLN A 3 50.85 27.06 19.35
CA GLN A 3 49.78 27.40 18.38
C GLN A 3 49.43 26.25 17.43
N VAL A 4 50.37 25.43 17.04
CA VAL A 4 50.19 24.33 16.07
C VAL A 4 49.42 23.15 16.68
N LEU A 5 49.54 22.90 17.97
CA LEU A 5 48.83 21.85 18.68
C LEU A 5 47.33 22.13 18.84
N ILE A 6 46.94 23.41 19.01
CA ILE A 6 45.56 23.81 19.19
C ILE A 6 44.77 23.66 17.88
N THR A 7 45.34 24.01 16.73
CA THR A 7 44.70 23.87 15.42
C THR A 7 44.49 22.39 15.02
N PHE A 8 45.42 21.51 15.42
CA PHE A 8 45.27 20.06 15.15
C PHE A 8 44.15 19.42 15.99
N TRP A 9 43.88 19.91 17.16
CA TRP A 9 42.84 19.38 18.05
C TRP A 9 41.44 19.80 17.59
N TYR A 10 41.25 21.05 17.14
CA TYR A 10 39.99 21.53 16.58
C TYR A 10 39.64 20.84 15.26
N SER A 11 40.65 20.54 14.41
CA SER A 11 40.43 19.82 13.16
C SER A 11 39.96 18.38 13.39
N ARG A 12 40.51 17.67 14.37
CA ARG A 12 40.06 16.30 14.71
C ARG A 12 38.70 16.26 15.40
N PHE A 13 38.38 17.24 16.21
CA PHE A 13 37.07 17.35 16.86
C PHE A 13 35.96 17.67 15.87
N GLY A 14 36.22 18.52 14.88
CA GLY A 14 35.27 18.82 13.79
C GLY A 14 34.96 17.63 12.91
N ILE A 15 35.95 16.77 12.63
CA ILE A 15 35.76 15.55 11.83
C ILE A 15 34.93 14.49 12.59
N ILE A 16 35.15 14.34 13.90
CA ILE A 16 34.38 13.41 14.75
C ILE A 16 32.95 13.89 14.92
N LEU A 17 32.71 15.20 15.09
CA LEU A 17 31.34 15.74 15.17
C LEU A 17 30.59 15.66 13.86
N GLY A 18 31.26 15.79 12.72
CA GLY A 18 30.68 15.60 11.38
C GLY A 18 30.26 14.16 11.08
N LEU A 19 30.95 13.16 11.64
CA LEU A 19 30.65 11.74 11.41
C LEU A 19 29.37 11.29 12.15
N PHE A 20 28.97 11.95 13.24
CA PHE A 20 27.76 11.61 13.99
C PHE A 20 26.46 12.07 13.34
N LEU A 21 26.50 12.96 12.33
CA LEU A 21 25.30 13.47 11.68
C LEU A 21 24.71 12.53 10.62
N PHE A 22 25.43 11.46 10.23
CA PHE A 22 24.97 10.53 9.19
C PHE A 22 24.22 9.30 9.72
N PHE A 23 24.05 9.12 11.03
CA PHE A 23 23.37 7.95 11.62
C PHE A 23 21.88 8.16 11.91
N SER A 24 21.25 9.23 11.41
CA SER A 24 19.79 9.40 11.54
C SER A 24 19.05 8.68 10.41
N CYS A 25 19.24 7.35 10.29
CA CYS A 25 18.35 6.51 9.51
C CYS A 25 17.18 6.10 10.42
N GLY A 26 16.15 6.93 10.50
CA GLY A 26 14.88 6.59 11.14
C GLY A 26 14.29 5.39 10.39
N LYS A 27 14.15 4.24 11.05
CA LYS A 27 13.26 3.18 10.57
C LYS A 27 11.86 3.78 10.57
N GLN A 28 11.34 4.08 9.38
CA GLN A 28 9.93 4.34 9.21
C GLN A 28 9.25 2.96 9.38
N GLU A 29 8.75 2.67 10.57
CA GLU A 29 7.81 1.57 10.74
C GLU A 29 6.61 1.90 9.85
N LEU A 30 6.34 1.05 8.87
CA LEU A 30 5.08 1.10 8.13
C LEU A 30 3.97 0.94 9.16
N GLU A 31 3.21 2.01 9.35
CA GLU A 31 2.09 2.03 10.29
C GLU A 31 1.06 1.01 9.80
N ARG A 32 0.94 -0.10 10.53
CA ARG A 32 0.02 -1.18 10.19
C ARG A 32 -1.40 -0.69 10.39
N ASN A 33 -2.30 -1.10 9.50
CA ASN A 33 -3.72 -0.84 9.68
C ASN A 33 -4.19 -1.45 11.02
N PRO A 34 -4.82 -0.66 11.91
CA PRO A 34 -5.21 -1.13 13.25
C PRO A 34 -6.40 -2.10 13.25
N TYR A 35 -7.15 -2.18 12.15
CA TYR A 35 -8.37 -2.97 12.04
C TYR A 35 -8.19 -4.26 11.25
N LEU A 36 -7.23 -4.30 10.31
CA LEU A 36 -7.03 -5.41 9.40
C LEU A 36 -5.83 -6.26 9.82
N THR A 37 -6.00 -7.58 9.82
CA THR A 37 -4.94 -8.54 10.10
C THR A 37 -4.17 -8.89 8.84
N ASP A 38 -2.86 -9.14 8.98
CA ASP A 38 -2.05 -9.64 7.87
C ASP A 38 -2.42 -11.10 7.53
N VAL A 39 -2.90 -11.33 6.33
CA VAL A 39 -3.17 -12.65 5.80
C VAL A 39 -2.13 -12.98 4.74
N ARG A 40 -1.31 -14.02 4.96
CA ARG A 40 -0.31 -14.45 3.98
C ARG A 40 -0.96 -15.25 2.86
N PHE A 41 -0.70 -14.84 1.63
CA PHE A 41 -1.12 -15.58 0.43
C PHE A 41 -0.20 -15.26 -0.74
N GLN A 42 -0.28 -16.10 -1.77
CA GLN A 42 0.26 -15.86 -3.10
C GLN A 42 -0.71 -16.41 -4.14
N ARG A 43 -1.04 -15.62 -5.15
CA ARG A 43 -1.94 -15.99 -6.24
C ARG A 43 -1.37 -15.55 -7.57
N GLU A 44 -1.43 -16.43 -8.56
CA GLU A 44 -1.13 -16.11 -9.96
C GLU A 44 -2.41 -15.93 -10.76
N ILE A 45 -2.42 -14.90 -11.62
CA ILE A 45 -3.53 -14.49 -12.46
C ILE A 45 -3.00 -14.43 -13.89
N ASN A 46 -3.50 -15.31 -14.76
CA ASN A 46 -3.14 -15.28 -16.18
C ASN A 46 -4.12 -14.35 -16.92
N LEU A 47 -3.62 -13.21 -17.39
CA LEU A 47 -4.41 -12.21 -18.11
C LEU A 47 -4.97 -12.70 -19.45
N SER A 48 -4.45 -13.80 -20.00
CA SER A 48 -4.98 -14.42 -21.24
C SER A 48 -6.31 -15.16 -21.02
N LEU A 49 -6.69 -15.42 -19.76
CA LEU A 49 -7.95 -16.09 -19.46
C LEU A 49 -9.14 -15.12 -19.58
N PRO A 50 -10.24 -15.52 -20.21
CA PRO A 50 -11.42 -14.67 -20.39
C PRO A 50 -11.97 -14.09 -19.08
N LEU A 51 -11.82 -14.81 -17.97
CA LEU A 51 -12.24 -14.38 -16.63
C LEU A 51 -11.61 -13.04 -16.21
N TYR A 52 -10.38 -12.79 -16.63
CA TYR A 52 -9.60 -11.59 -16.26
C TYR A 52 -9.53 -10.56 -17.39
N ASN A 53 -10.38 -10.69 -18.42
CA ASN A 53 -10.33 -9.80 -19.59
C ASN A 53 -10.43 -8.31 -19.24
N GLN A 54 -11.15 -7.96 -18.18
CA GLN A 54 -11.25 -6.56 -17.70
C GLN A 54 -9.88 -5.97 -17.32
N LEU A 55 -8.96 -6.80 -16.80
CA LEU A 55 -7.61 -6.35 -16.41
C LEU A 55 -6.71 -6.05 -17.60
N ASN A 56 -7.10 -6.36 -18.83
CA ASN A 56 -6.34 -5.99 -20.04
C ASN A 56 -6.56 -4.52 -20.46
N PHE A 57 -7.53 -3.84 -19.87
CA PHE A 57 -7.83 -2.44 -20.16
C PHE A 57 -7.39 -1.54 -19.02
N VAL A 58 -6.85 -0.35 -19.36
CA VAL A 58 -6.51 0.66 -18.36
C VAL A 58 -7.76 1.08 -17.59
N GLY A 59 -7.68 1.12 -16.27
CA GLY A 59 -8.82 1.38 -15.39
C GLY A 59 -9.69 0.16 -15.12
N GLY A 60 -9.39 -0.99 -15.76
CA GLY A 60 -10.09 -2.25 -15.46
C GLY A 60 -9.72 -2.80 -14.10
N SER A 61 -10.68 -3.40 -13.42
CA SER A 61 -10.53 -3.98 -12.09
C SER A 61 -11.20 -5.33 -11.99
N TYR A 62 -10.71 -6.17 -11.08
CA TYR A 62 -11.27 -7.50 -10.83
C TYR A 62 -11.11 -7.88 -9.36
N LEU A 63 -12.17 -8.44 -8.76
CA LEU A 63 -12.16 -9.00 -7.41
C LEU A 63 -11.81 -10.48 -7.44
N ILE A 64 -10.72 -10.85 -6.80
CA ILE A 64 -10.32 -12.25 -6.60
C ILE A 64 -10.84 -12.71 -5.25
N GLU A 65 -11.74 -13.66 -5.27
CA GLU A 65 -12.34 -14.24 -4.08
C GLU A 65 -11.40 -15.25 -3.38
N ASN A 66 -11.68 -15.52 -2.11
CA ASN A 66 -11.06 -16.59 -1.30
C ASN A 66 -9.54 -16.42 -1.10
N ILE A 67 -9.03 -15.20 -1.12
CA ILE A 67 -7.67 -14.80 -0.69
C ILE A 67 -7.76 -13.48 0.06
N GLY A 68 -6.75 -13.17 0.89
CA GLY A 68 -6.85 -12.02 1.79
C GLY A 68 -7.89 -12.24 2.89
N ILE A 69 -8.55 -11.18 3.35
CA ILE A 69 -9.62 -11.21 4.36
C ILE A 69 -10.98 -11.41 3.66
N ASN A 70 -11.37 -10.49 2.75
CA ASN A 70 -12.62 -10.54 1.97
C ASN A 70 -12.39 -10.64 0.46
N GLY A 71 -11.18 -10.94 0.03
CA GLY A 71 -10.77 -10.97 -1.37
C GLY A 71 -9.70 -9.91 -1.68
N VAL A 72 -9.21 -9.94 -2.90
CA VAL A 72 -8.21 -8.98 -3.39
C VAL A 72 -8.72 -8.29 -4.64
N LEU A 73 -8.74 -6.98 -4.59
CA LEU A 73 -9.06 -6.11 -5.71
C LEU A 73 -7.79 -5.86 -6.54
N VAL A 74 -7.78 -6.31 -7.78
CA VAL A 74 -6.68 -6.01 -8.72
C VAL A 74 -7.14 -4.94 -9.68
N PHE A 75 -6.29 -3.95 -9.94
CA PHE A 75 -6.57 -2.78 -10.77
C PHE A 75 -5.45 -2.54 -11.78
N ASN A 76 -5.80 -2.38 -13.04
CA ASN A 76 -4.86 -2.00 -14.09
C ASN A 76 -4.70 -0.46 -14.13
N LEU A 77 -3.56 0.03 -13.63
CA LEU A 77 -3.34 1.47 -13.52
C LEU A 77 -3.07 2.15 -14.88
N ASN A 78 -2.24 1.52 -15.76
CA ASN A 78 -1.75 2.17 -16.98
C ASN A 78 -1.43 1.20 -18.13
N GLY A 79 -1.89 -0.04 -18.08
CA GLY A 79 -1.63 -1.08 -19.08
C GLY A 79 -0.39 -1.94 -18.80
N SER A 80 0.55 -1.46 -18.01
CA SER A 80 1.77 -2.20 -17.63
C SER A 80 1.91 -2.39 -16.12
N SER A 81 1.36 -1.47 -15.34
CA SER A 81 1.41 -1.45 -13.88
C SER A 81 0.06 -1.80 -13.30
N TYR A 82 0.07 -2.70 -12.33
CA TYR A 82 -1.11 -3.17 -11.63
C TYR A 82 -0.99 -2.87 -10.15
N LEU A 83 -2.11 -2.61 -9.51
CA LEU A 83 -2.23 -2.43 -8.07
C LEU A 83 -3.13 -3.54 -7.51
N ALA A 84 -2.87 -3.94 -6.28
CA ALA A 84 -3.70 -4.89 -5.56
C ALA A 84 -4.01 -4.39 -4.15
N TRP A 85 -5.27 -4.49 -3.76
CA TRP A 85 -5.79 -4.00 -2.51
C TRP A 85 -6.60 -5.07 -1.81
N GLU A 86 -6.57 -5.09 -0.48
CA GLU A 86 -7.53 -5.88 0.29
C GLU A 86 -8.96 -5.38 0.03
N ALA A 87 -9.89 -6.32 -0.17
CA ALA A 87 -11.30 -6.01 -0.42
C ALA A 87 -12.12 -5.77 0.85
N THR A 88 -11.45 -5.51 1.99
CA THR A 88 -12.09 -5.19 3.27
C THR A 88 -11.92 -3.71 3.57
N CYS A 89 -12.97 -3.06 4.04
CA CYS A 89 -12.91 -1.66 4.48
C CYS A 89 -11.87 -1.47 5.59
N PRO A 90 -10.89 -0.54 5.42
CA PRO A 90 -9.76 -0.41 6.33
C PRO A 90 -10.02 0.49 7.55
N ASN A 91 -11.21 1.06 7.70
CA ASN A 91 -11.50 2.08 8.72
C ASN A 91 -12.38 1.59 9.87
N HIS A 92 -12.68 0.31 9.94
CA HIS A 92 -13.39 -0.34 11.05
C HIS A 92 -13.06 -1.83 11.11
N LEU A 93 -13.40 -2.49 12.20
CA LEU A 93 -13.27 -3.94 12.34
C LEU A 93 -14.10 -4.68 11.27
N PRO A 94 -13.58 -5.80 10.70
CA PRO A 94 -14.29 -6.55 9.68
C PRO A 94 -15.68 -7.04 10.16
N GLU A 95 -16.69 -6.70 9.37
CA GLU A 95 -18.09 -7.10 9.55
C GLU A 95 -18.67 -7.61 8.22
N VAL A 96 -19.92 -8.02 8.20
CA VAL A 96 -20.59 -8.54 6.99
C VAL A 96 -20.64 -7.48 5.87
N CYS A 97 -20.80 -6.20 6.23
CA CYS A 97 -20.87 -5.08 5.28
C CYS A 97 -19.48 -4.54 4.88
N SER A 98 -18.37 -5.05 5.47
CA SER A 98 -17.01 -4.52 5.22
C SER A 98 -16.46 -4.84 3.84
N LYS A 99 -17.05 -5.81 3.12
CA LYS A 99 -16.59 -6.17 1.79
C LYS A 99 -16.83 -5.02 0.82
N LEU A 100 -15.74 -4.55 0.21
CA LEU A 100 -15.76 -3.45 -0.74
C LEU A 100 -16.41 -3.87 -2.06
N THR A 101 -17.19 -2.97 -2.66
CA THR A 101 -17.83 -3.15 -3.96
C THR A 101 -17.18 -2.23 -4.99
N ILE A 102 -16.87 -2.78 -6.18
CA ILE A 102 -16.26 -2.02 -7.28
C ILE A 102 -17.31 -1.17 -7.96
N GLU A 103 -16.98 0.11 -8.18
CA GLU A 103 -17.75 1.05 -8.98
C GLU A 103 -16.80 1.83 -9.91
N GLY A 104 -16.56 1.27 -11.10
CA GLY A 104 -15.58 1.80 -12.04
C GLY A 104 -14.15 1.78 -11.50
N VAL A 105 -13.56 2.96 -11.27
CA VAL A 105 -12.20 3.15 -10.72
C VAL A 105 -12.20 3.38 -9.21
N LEU A 106 -13.35 3.27 -8.59
CA LEU A 106 -13.59 3.46 -7.17
C LEU A 106 -14.07 2.16 -6.52
N VAL A 107 -13.98 2.12 -5.20
CA VAL A 107 -14.62 1.09 -4.38
C VAL A 107 -15.34 1.72 -3.20
N ASN A 108 -16.47 1.12 -2.84
CA ASN A 108 -17.35 1.61 -1.80
C ASN A 108 -17.45 0.62 -0.64
N CYS A 109 -17.39 1.13 0.58
CA CYS A 109 -17.74 0.43 1.81
C CYS A 109 -19.18 0.70 2.16
N SER A 110 -20.02 -0.36 2.23
CA SER A 110 -21.45 -0.19 2.55
C SER A 110 -21.74 0.03 4.03
N CYS A 111 -20.78 -0.23 4.94
CA CYS A 111 -20.99 0.02 6.38
C CYS A 111 -21.13 1.51 6.69
N GLU A 112 -20.25 2.35 6.12
CA GLU A 112 -20.13 3.77 6.48
C GLU A 112 -20.11 4.69 5.25
N ALA A 113 -20.48 4.17 4.08
CA ALA A 113 -20.47 4.87 2.81
C ALA A 113 -19.11 5.49 2.43
N PHE A 114 -18.00 4.91 2.92
CA PHE A 114 -16.66 5.33 2.54
C PHE A 114 -16.36 4.94 1.09
N GLN A 115 -15.70 5.86 0.41
CA GLN A 115 -15.31 5.68 -0.98
C GLN A 115 -13.78 5.80 -1.13
N TYR A 116 -13.17 4.86 -1.85
CA TYR A 116 -11.73 4.82 -2.07
C TYR A 116 -11.39 4.79 -3.55
N SER A 117 -10.25 5.37 -3.90
CA SER A 117 -9.69 5.31 -5.25
C SER A 117 -8.89 4.02 -5.44
N LEU A 118 -9.19 3.22 -6.46
CA LEU A 118 -8.36 2.07 -6.85
C LEU A 118 -7.00 2.47 -7.40
N ALA A 119 -6.86 3.69 -7.93
CA ALA A 119 -5.60 4.18 -8.48
C ALA A 119 -4.59 4.63 -7.41
N THR A 120 -5.05 5.03 -6.23
CA THR A 120 -4.19 5.56 -5.16
C THR A 120 -4.36 4.86 -3.81
N GLY A 121 -5.42 4.10 -3.63
CA GLY A 121 -5.81 3.49 -2.35
C GLY A 121 -6.35 4.48 -1.33
N GLN A 122 -6.46 5.77 -1.65
CA GLN A 122 -6.85 6.82 -0.70
C GLN A 122 -8.36 6.84 -0.44
N LEU A 123 -8.73 7.12 0.80
CA LEU A 123 -10.10 7.47 1.18
C LEU A 123 -10.43 8.87 0.62
N LEU A 124 -11.55 8.98 -0.12
CA LEU A 124 -11.93 10.20 -0.83
C LEU A 124 -12.92 11.08 -0.04
N ASN A 125 -13.66 10.49 0.90
CA ASN A 125 -14.68 11.17 1.70
C ASN A 125 -14.48 10.94 3.20
N PRO A 126 -13.31 11.34 3.78
CA PRO A 126 -13.06 11.17 5.21
C PRO A 126 -14.07 11.96 6.05
N THR A 127 -14.44 11.40 7.19
CA THR A 127 -15.27 12.09 8.19
C THR A 127 -14.40 12.65 9.31
N GLU A 128 -14.87 13.70 10.00
CA GLU A 128 -14.12 14.36 11.09
C GLU A 128 -13.77 13.42 12.26
N ASN A 129 -14.56 12.36 12.44
CA ASN A 129 -14.35 11.39 13.53
C ASN A 129 -13.26 10.34 13.21
N LEU A 130 -12.75 10.32 11.98
CA LEU A 130 -11.77 9.34 11.52
C LEU A 130 -10.35 9.92 11.62
N ASN A 131 -9.59 9.52 12.66
CA ASN A 131 -8.26 10.06 12.87
C ASN A 131 -7.27 8.99 13.40
N PRO A 132 -6.27 8.61 12.59
CA PRO A 132 -6.07 8.97 11.18
C PRO A 132 -6.95 8.12 10.25
N PRO A 133 -7.41 8.69 9.11
CA PRO A 133 -8.13 7.91 8.10
C PRO A 133 -7.18 6.92 7.42
N GLN A 134 -7.59 5.65 7.32
CA GLN A 134 -6.82 4.60 6.68
C GLN A 134 -7.15 4.51 5.19
N GLY A 135 -6.13 4.37 4.35
CA GLY A 135 -6.28 3.96 2.95
C GLY A 135 -6.46 2.45 2.80
N LEU A 136 -6.71 2.00 1.58
CA LEU A 136 -6.78 0.58 1.25
C LEU A 136 -5.48 -0.13 1.63
N LEU A 137 -5.57 -1.33 2.19
CA LEU A 137 -4.40 -2.15 2.51
C LEU A 137 -3.80 -2.69 1.21
N PHE A 138 -2.54 -2.34 0.96
CA PHE A 138 -1.82 -2.68 -0.27
C PHE A 138 -1.23 -4.08 -0.22
N TYR A 139 -1.32 -4.80 -1.35
CA TYR A 139 -0.65 -6.06 -1.63
C TYR A 139 0.33 -5.93 -2.81
N GLN A 140 1.42 -6.67 -2.77
CA GLN A 140 2.41 -6.62 -3.84
C GLN A 140 1.89 -7.27 -5.12
N VAL A 141 2.16 -6.63 -6.27
CA VAL A 141 1.86 -7.18 -7.59
C VAL A 141 3.12 -7.16 -8.45
N GLN A 142 3.41 -8.26 -9.08
CA GLN A 142 4.48 -8.38 -10.08
C GLN A 142 3.90 -8.93 -11.37
N ASN A 143 4.22 -8.30 -12.51
CA ASN A 143 3.77 -8.73 -13.84
C ASN A 143 4.93 -9.44 -14.56
N TYR A 144 4.73 -10.72 -14.88
CA TYR A 144 5.65 -11.54 -15.65
C TYR A 144 4.98 -11.96 -16.96
N ASN A 145 5.14 -11.14 -18.01
CA ASN A 145 4.63 -11.44 -19.35
C ASN A 145 3.14 -11.83 -19.39
N GLY A 146 2.29 -11.06 -18.72
CA GLY A 146 0.84 -11.30 -18.68
C GLY A 146 0.37 -12.28 -17.59
N ILE A 147 1.29 -12.72 -16.72
CA ILE A 147 0.94 -13.42 -15.48
C ILE A 147 1.22 -12.47 -14.33
N LEU A 148 0.17 -12.05 -13.63
CA LEU A 148 0.29 -11.26 -12.41
C LEU A 148 0.46 -12.19 -11.22
N ARG A 149 1.51 -11.97 -10.44
CA ARG A 149 1.67 -12.59 -9.13
C ARG A 149 1.29 -11.58 -8.05
N VAL A 150 0.27 -11.87 -7.29
CA VAL A 150 -0.20 -11.06 -6.15
C VAL A 150 0.16 -11.77 -4.86
N SER A 151 0.73 -11.06 -3.90
CA SER A 151 1.17 -11.64 -2.62
C SER A 151 1.15 -10.60 -1.49
N ASN A 152 1.10 -11.13 -0.28
CA ASN A 152 1.31 -10.38 0.96
C ASN A 152 2.50 -10.96 1.71
#